data_2d7d70050abf9114cd679beb245ffbfa
#
_entry.id   2d7d70050abf9114cd679beb245ffbfa
#
_cell.length_a   1.000
_cell.length_b   1.000
_cell.length_c   1.000
_cell.angle_alpha   90.00
_cell.angle_beta   90.00
_cell.angle_gamma   90.00
#
_symmetry.space_group_name_H-M   'P 1'
#
loop_
_entity.id
_entity.type
_entity.pdbx_description
1 polymer ?
#
loop_
_entity_poly.entity_id
_entity_poly.type
_entity_poly.pdbx_seq_one_letter_code
_entity_poly.pdbx_strand_id
1 'polypeptide(L)'
;MVYSLIRYSIYKPAIVVAFAFLLLVYCGWKLFNTSLDIFPEFSPKLVVVQTEAPGMSTEQVELLITRPIESLLNGIPEVMHVRSESIAGLSVITITFIDNSNRTENSQMVLEKLNGVSSILPESSMHPKIMPLSSSAATIMTIGFTSNEKSLLEVRSIIENNVSPTLLSTEGVADLNIFGGYEKRLEILLKENIFKKTDLTIRDILSALNSVNLTVTGNIITTNQEINVISEKNVSIEKIESILVKSKNGKSWKLNEIASIKFSKSKQINKASIETEKGVLLMVIGQLNADTVAVTQRLDMVINELRPLLENNNIQIHSDIFRPANYILTSLHSIIDHLAMGGILVLFILIIFMANIKAALISALAIPISLTLAAILTLLTGTSLNIMVIGGLAIALGEVVDDAIIDVENILRRLRENRALAKPVNSLKVIYRSSLEVRGSVIYASLIVMLVFVPLLMLSG
;
A
#
# COMPACT_ATOMS: atom_id res chain seq x y z
N MET A 1 17.90 30.37 -27.36
CA MET A 1 17.60 28.92 -27.38
C MET A 1 16.37 28.62 -28.23
N VAL A 2 15.20 29.22 -27.99
CA VAL A 2 13.94 28.98 -28.74
C VAL A 2 14.09 29.23 -30.24
N TYR A 3 14.69 30.37 -30.64
CA TYR A 3 14.91 30.73 -32.05
C TYR A 3 15.73 29.69 -32.85
N SER A 4 16.75 29.09 -32.19
CA SER A 4 17.58 28.07 -32.84
C SER A 4 16.81 26.75 -32.99
N LEU A 5 15.94 26.39 -32.02
CA LEU A 5 15.08 25.22 -32.04
C LEU A 5 14.07 25.30 -33.19
N ILE A 6 13.36 26.44 -33.33
CA ILE A 6 12.40 26.67 -34.42
C ILE A 6 13.11 26.56 -35.77
N ARG A 7 14.27 27.22 -35.92
CA ARG A 7 15.06 27.13 -37.16
C ARG A 7 15.47 25.69 -37.47
N TYR A 8 15.95 24.94 -36.51
CA TYR A 8 16.36 23.54 -36.70
C TYR A 8 15.17 22.66 -37.10
N SER A 9 14.02 22.83 -36.44
CA SER A 9 12.80 22.07 -36.75
C SER A 9 12.31 22.27 -38.18
N ILE A 10 12.37 23.50 -38.66
CA ILE A 10 11.91 23.85 -40.04
C ILE A 10 12.88 23.29 -41.09
N TYR A 11 14.20 23.34 -40.86
CA TYR A 11 15.19 22.90 -41.84
C TYR A 11 15.51 21.40 -41.79
N LYS A 12 15.16 20.71 -40.71
CA LYS A 12 15.38 19.27 -40.52
C LYS A 12 14.11 18.54 -40.06
N PRO A 13 12.99 18.65 -40.80
CA PRO A 13 11.68 18.14 -40.33
C PRO A 13 11.68 16.63 -40.13
N ALA A 14 12.37 15.86 -40.99
CA ALA A 14 12.42 14.40 -40.87
C ALA A 14 13.04 13.93 -39.54
N ILE A 15 14.10 14.62 -39.05
CA ILE A 15 14.74 14.30 -37.77
C ILE A 15 13.78 14.62 -36.62
N VAL A 16 13.11 15.75 -36.68
CA VAL A 16 12.18 16.15 -35.59
C VAL A 16 10.95 15.24 -35.54
N VAL A 17 10.37 14.88 -36.69
CA VAL A 17 9.24 13.94 -36.74
C VAL A 17 9.65 12.55 -36.26
N ALA A 18 10.83 12.04 -36.69
CA ALA A 18 11.34 10.75 -36.21
C ALA A 18 11.59 10.77 -34.69
N PHE A 19 12.17 11.86 -34.18
CA PHE A 19 12.39 12.01 -32.73
C PHE A 19 11.07 12.07 -31.96
N ALA A 20 10.09 12.84 -32.44
CA ALA A 20 8.76 12.92 -31.82
C ALA A 20 8.04 11.56 -31.80
N PHE A 21 8.15 10.79 -32.89
CA PHE A 21 7.60 9.44 -32.98
C PHE A 21 8.28 8.47 -32.01
N LEU A 22 9.61 8.46 -31.94
CA LEU A 22 10.36 7.64 -31.00
C LEU A 22 10.02 8.02 -29.54
N LEU A 23 9.87 9.31 -29.28
CA LEU A 23 9.47 9.81 -27.97
C LEU A 23 8.07 9.31 -27.60
N LEU A 24 7.10 9.40 -28.52
CA LEU A 24 5.76 8.85 -28.29
C LEU A 24 5.75 7.35 -27.99
N VAL A 25 6.51 6.57 -28.77
CA VAL A 25 6.62 5.11 -28.59
C VAL A 25 7.25 4.79 -27.21
N TYR A 26 8.37 5.45 -26.89
CA TYR A 26 9.06 5.26 -25.62
C TYR A 26 8.17 5.67 -24.43
N CYS A 27 7.53 6.82 -24.55
CA CYS A 27 6.64 7.36 -23.53
C CYS A 27 5.41 6.47 -23.33
N GLY A 28 4.79 6.02 -24.41
CA GLY A 28 3.67 5.10 -24.38
C GLY A 28 4.05 3.79 -23.67
N TRP A 29 5.17 3.20 -24.07
CA TRP A 29 5.67 1.97 -23.44
C TRP A 29 5.93 2.15 -21.92
N LYS A 30 6.53 3.27 -21.51
CA LYS A 30 6.80 3.54 -20.11
C LYS A 30 5.51 3.78 -19.32
N LEU A 31 4.54 4.49 -19.87
CA LEU A 31 3.25 4.72 -19.22
C LEU A 31 2.47 3.42 -19.00
N PHE A 32 2.51 2.50 -19.97
CA PHE A 32 1.88 1.17 -19.83
C PHE A 32 2.48 0.33 -18.68
N ASN A 33 3.75 0.54 -18.36
CA ASN A 33 4.45 -0.20 -17.30
C ASN A 33 4.57 0.60 -15.98
N THR A 34 3.83 1.68 -15.83
CA THR A 34 3.84 2.49 -14.61
C THR A 34 2.65 2.14 -13.74
N SER A 35 2.92 1.96 -12.43
CA SER A 35 1.88 1.74 -11.43
C SER A 35 0.91 2.91 -11.38
N LEU A 36 -0.37 2.58 -11.23
CA LEU A 36 -1.47 3.54 -11.14
C LEU A 36 -2.05 3.47 -9.73
N ASP A 37 -2.13 4.64 -9.10
CA ASP A 37 -2.73 4.81 -7.79
C ASP A 37 -3.98 5.70 -7.84
N ILE A 38 -4.83 5.62 -6.81
CA ILE A 38 -6.00 6.51 -6.69
C ILE A 38 -5.53 7.92 -6.32
N PHE A 39 -4.73 8.00 -5.27
CA PHE A 39 -4.25 9.24 -4.68
C PHE A 39 -2.73 9.25 -4.62
N PRO A 40 -2.10 10.43 -4.63
CA PRO A 40 -0.71 10.54 -4.25
C PRO A 40 -0.51 10.06 -2.82
N GLU A 41 0.70 9.63 -2.49
CA GLU A 41 1.04 9.21 -1.14
C GLU A 41 1.03 10.41 -0.18
N PHE A 42 -0.08 10.60 0.52
CA PHE A 42 -0.27 11.67 1.51
C PHE A 42 0.12 11.28 2.93
N SER A 43 0.43 10.00 3.16
CA SER A 43 0.81 9.56 4.50
C SER A 43 2.00 10.35 5.01
N PRO A 44 1.89 11.00 6.17
CA PRO A 44 3.06 11.57 6.83
C PRO A 44 4.10 10.47 7.06
N LYS A 45 5.35 10.84 7.16
CA LYS A 45 6.42 9.87 7.44
C LYS A 45 6.34 9.46 8.90
N LEU A 46 5.63 8.38 9.17
CA LEU A 46 5.39 7.88 10.51
C LEU A 46 5.87 6.44 10.67
N VAL A 47 6.24 6.10 11.90
CA VAL A 47 6.52 4.75 12.36
C VAL A 47 5.60 4.46 13.53
N VAL A 48 4.90 3.33 13.48
CA VAL A 48 3.99 2.91 14.54
C VAL A 48 4.60 1.74 15.29
N VAL A 49 4.73 1.88 16.59
CA VAL A 49 5.20 0.84 17.52
C VAL A 49 4.02 0.34 18.33
N GLN A 50 3.78 -0.95 18.28
CA GLN A 50 2.72 -1.61 19.04
C GLN A 50 3.32 -2.56 20.07
N THR A 51 2.83 -2.53 21.30
CA THR A 51 3.26 -3.40 22.38
C THR A 51 2.05 -3.98 23.10
N GLU A 52 1.90 -5.29 23.06
CA GLU A 52 0.83 -5.99 23.78
C GLU A 52 1.27 -6.29 25.21
N ALA A 53 0.39 -6.03 26.17
CA ALA A 53 0.59 -6.28 27.60
C ALA A 53 -0.69 -6.89 28.22
N PRO A 54 -1.01 -8.16 27.88
CA PRO A 54 -2.24 -8.80 28.32
C PRO A 54 -2.41 -8.78 29.84
N GLY A 55 -3.62 -8.41 30.28
CA GLY A 55 -3.96 -8.38 31.71
C GLY A 55 -3.61 -7.09 32.44
N MET A 56 -2.93 -6.13 31.80
CA MET A 56 -2.67 -4.81 32.39
C MET A 56 -3.83 -3.84 32.18
N SER A 57 -4.11 -3.02 33.19
CA SER A 57 -5.03 -1.90 33.06
C SER A 57 -4.41 -0.79 32.19
N THR A 58 -5.23 0.13 31.69
CA THR A 58 -4.78 1.30 30.90
C THR A 58 -3.66 2.08 31.60
N GLU A 59 -3.82 2.35 32.90
CA GLU A 59 -2.83 3.06 33.72
C GLU A 59 -1.51 2.28 33.84
N GLN A 60 -1.59 0.96 34.00
CA GLN A 60 -0.41 0.11 34.06
C GLN A 60 0.31 0.07 32.72
N VAL A 61 -0.43 -0.02 31.60
CA VAL A 61 0.14 0.06 30.26
C VAL A 61 0.85 1.39 30.06
N GLU A 62 0.22 2.51 30.46
CA GLU A 62 0.85 3.82 30.33
C GLU A 62 2.14 3.92 31.12
N LEU A 63 2.12 3.56 32.40
CA LEU A 63 3.26 3.74 33.30
C LEU A 63 4.40 2.77 33.02
N LEU A 64 4.09 1.50 32.73
CA LEU A 64 5.07 0.42 32.66
C LEU A 64 5.53 0.11 31.24
N ILE A 65 4.77 0.49 30.22
CA ILE A 65 5.04 0.19 28.82
C ILE A 65 5.25 1.48 28.00
N THR A 66 4.22 2.33 27.96
CA THR A 66 4.20 3.48 27.06
C THR A 66 5.27 4.51 27.40
N ARG A 67 5.32 4.98 28.64
CA ARG A 67 6.30 5.99 29.08
C ARG A 67 7.77 5.54 28.96
N PRO A 68 8.16 4.32 29.33
CA PRO A 68 9.53 3.85 29.09
C PRO A 68 9.92 3.86 27.61
N ILE A 69 9.02 3.43 26.72
CA ILE A 69 9.27 3.41 25.29
C ILE A 69 9.35 4.86 24.73
N GLU A 70 8.41 5.74 25.11
CA GLU A 70 8.45 7.15 24.69
C GLU A 70 9.76 7.84 25.09
N SER A 71 10.22 7.60 26.32
CA SER A 71 11.47 8.18 26.81
C SER A 71 12.69 7.81 25.95
N LEU A 72 12.71 6.61 25.42
CA LEU A 72 13.77 6.15 24.51
C LEU A 72 13.62 6.72 23.09
N LEU A 73 12.39 6.89 22.62
CA LEU A 73 12.08 7.37 21.28
C LEU A 73 12.28 8.90 21.15
N ASN A 74 12.12 9.66 22.22
CA ASN A 74 12.30 11.12 22.21
C ASN A 74 13.73 11.58 21.82
N GLY A 75 14.72 10.68 21.83
CA GLY A 75 16.09 10.98 21.41
C GLY A 75 16.41 10.67 19.96
N ILE A 76 15.42 10.34 19.14
CA ILE A 76 15.62 10.04 17.71
C ILE A 76 15.68 11.36 16.92
N PRO A 77 16.67 11.56 16.02
CA PRO A 77 16.73 12.73 15.17
C PRO A 77 15.55 12.78 14.17
N GLU A 78 15.27 13.99 13.66
CA GLU A 78 14.21 14.24 12.67
C GLU A 78 12.79 13.92 13.12
N VAL A 79 12.55 13.62 14.40
CA VAL A 79 11.21 13.44 14.96
C VAL A 79 10.54 14.80 15.14
N MET A 80 9.36 14.93 14.55
CA MET A 80 8.51 16.12 14.69
C MET A 80 7.69 16.03 15.98
N HIS A 81 7.02 14.91 16.19
CA HIS A 81 6.28 14.63 17.43
C HIS A 81 6.07 13.12 17.63
N VAL A 82 5.90 12.76 18.90
CA VAL A 82 5.52 11.41 19.33
C VAL A 82 4.13 11.50 19.96
N ARG A 83 3.24 10.63 19.50
CA ARG A 83 1.88 10.50 20.04
C ARG A 83 1.67 9.05 20.47
N SER A 84 1.13 8.85 21.65
CA SER A 84 0.84 7.51 22.16
C SER A 84 -0.62 7.38 22.58
N GLU A 85 -1.08 6.15 22.53
CA GLU A 85 -2.37 5.72 23.00
C GLU A 85 -2.21 4.46 23.85
N SER A 86 -2.64 4.54 25.12
CA SER A 86 -2.62 3.41 26.03
C SER A 86 -4.05 2.95 26.28
N ILE A 87 -4.30 1.68 26.00
CA ILE A 87 -5.56 1.01 26.32
C ILE A 87 -5.29 -0.24 27.15
N ALA A 88 -6.31 -0.83 27.73
CA ALA A 88 -6.13 -2.04 28.52
C ALA A 88 -5.49 -3.16 27.68
N GLY A 89 -4.29 -3.57 28.07
CA GLY A 89 -3.54 -4.62 27.40
C GLY A 89 -2.78 -4.24 26.13
N LEU A 90 -2.78 -2.95 25.71
CA LEU A 90 -2.13 -2.52 24.47
C LEU A 90 -1.59 -1.09 24.57
N SER A 91 -0.35 -0.90 24.13
CA SER A 91 0.26 0.41 23.88
C SER A 91 0.51 0.59 22.38
N VAL A 92 0.12 1.73 21.84
CA VAL A 92 0.39 2.14 20.45
C VAL A 92 1.09 3.48 20.48
N ILE A 93 2.28 3.56 19.91
CA ILE A 93 3.09 4.78 19.85
C ILE A 93 3.34 5.12 18.38
N THR A 94 2.90 6.30 17.97
CA THR A 94 3.08 6.83 16.63
C THR A 94 4.13 7.93 16.65
N ILE A 95 5.21 7.71 15.92
CA ILE A 95 6.32 8.66 15.77
C ILE A 95 6.20 9.30 14.40
N THR A 96 6.03 10.61 14.36
CA THR A 96 5.95 11.37 13.10
C THR A 96 7.29 12.06 12.86
N PHE A 97 7.85 11.85 11.68
CA PHE A 97 9.11 12.43 11.24
C PHE A 97 8.87 13.61 10.29
N ILE A 98 9.90 14.42 10.07
CA ILE A 98 9.86 15.51 9.10
C ILE A 98 9.68 14.96 7.67
N ASP A 99 9.11 15.76 6.77
CA ASP A 99 8.75 15.31 5.41
C ASP A 99 9.95 14.90 4.56
N ASN A 100 11.12 15.47 4.79
CA ASN A 100 12.35 15.17 4.03
C ASN A 100 13.10 13.92 4.54
N SER A 101 12.65 13.28 5.63
CA SER A 101 13.28 12.07 6.16
C SER A 101 13.03 10.84 5.28
N ASN A 102 13.84 9.80 5.45
CA ASN A 102 13.68 8.53 4.76
C ASN A 102 12.91 7.54 5.63
N ARG A 103 11.77 7.02 5.15
CA ARG A 103 10.92 6.09 5.92
C ARG A 103 11.64 4.82 6.36
N THR A 104 12.51 4.27 5.53
CA THR A 104 13.27 3.05 5.87
C THR A 104 14.28 3.33 6.97
N GLU A 105 15.02 4.43 6.86
CA GLU A 105 15.97 4.87 7.88
C GLU A 105 15.28 5.21 9.20
N ASN A 106 14.12 5.87 9.15
CA ASN A 106 13.30 6.15 10.32
C ASN A 106 12.90 4.87 11.07
N SER A 107 12.42 3.87 10.33
CA SER A 107 12.06 2.57 10.90
C SER A 107 13.25 1.84 11.51
N GLN A 108 14.41 1.93 10.88
CA GLN A 108 15.64 1.34 11.38
C GLN A 108 16.12 2.04 12.66
N MET A 109 16.10 3.38 12.73
CA MET A 109 16.45 4.13 13.94
C MET A 109 15.52 3.78 15.11
N VAL A 110 14.21 3.65 14.85
CA VAL A 110 13.24 3.22 15.86
C VAL A 110 13.55 1.79 16.33
N LEU A 111 13.82 0.86 15.40
CA LEU A 111 14.14 -0.52 15.73
C LEU A 111 15.41 -0.63 16.60
N GLU A 112 16.45 0.12 16.27
CA GLU A 112 17.68 0.17 17.06
C GLU A 112 17.43 0.63 18.50
N LYS A 113 16.60 1.65 18.69
CA LYS A 113 16.20 2.11 20.03
C LYS A 113 15.36 1.06 20.79
N LEU A 114 14.46 0.36 20.09
CA LEU A 114 13.62 -0.67 20.69
C LEU A 114 14.39 -1.92 21.12
N ASN A 115 15.54 -2.24 20.51
CA ASN A 115 16.34 -3.39 20.89
C ASN A 115 16.82 -3.35 22.36
N GLY A 116 16.98 -2.18 22.93
CA GLY A 116 17.34 -1.99 24.35
C GLY A 116 16.16 -2.05 25.33
N VAL A 117 14.93 -1.98 24.84
CA VAL A 117 13.72 -1.83 25.68
C VAL A 117 13.35 -3.11 26.42
N SER A 118 13.64 -4.27 25.88
CA SER A 118 13.21 -5.57 26.43
C SER A 118 13.67 -5.82 27.87
N SER A 119 14.78 -5.20 28.30
CA SER A 119 15.29 -5.31 29.67
C SER A 119 14.57 -4.40 30.68
N ILE A 120 13.81 -3.42 30.20
CA ILE A 120 13.12 -2.40 31.01
C ILE A 120 11.64 -2.75 31.17
N LEU A 121 11.07 -3.45 30.18
CA LEU A 121 9.67 -3.81 30.19
C LEU A 121 9.37 -4.99 31.10
N PRO A 122 8.16 -5.07 31.70
CA PRO A 122 7.73 -6.21 32.50
C PRO A 122 7.74 -7.53 31.70
N GLU A 123 8.10 -8.64 32.34
CA GLU A 123 8.09 -9.97 31.71
C GLU A 123 6.72 -10.40 31.14
N SER A 124 5.63 -9.81 31.63
CA SER A 124 4.27 -10.06 31.16
C SER A 124 3.89 -9.32 29.88
N SER A 125 4.73 -8.38 29.42
CA SER A 125 4.54 -7.69 28.14
C SER A 125 5.18 -8.46 27.00
N MET A 126 4.60 -8.36 25.82
CA MET A 126 5.23 -8.83 24.58
C MET A 126 6.31 -7.85 24.11
N HIS A 127 7.21 -8.33 23.25
CA HIS A 127 8.20 -7.45 22.63
C HIS A 127 7.50 -6.39 21.76
N PRO A 128 7.95 -5.11 21.80
CA PRO A 128 7.48 -4.08 20.91
C PRO A 128 7.68 -4.49 19.45
N LYS A 129 6.65 -4.29 18.63
CA LYS A 129 6.68 -4.57 17.20
C LYS A 129 6.48 -3.27 16.43
N ILE A 130 7.30 -3.05 15.41
CA ILE A 130 7.04 -2.01 14.43
C ILE A 130 5.99 -2.54 13.45
N MET A 131 4.91 -1.78 13.29
CA MET A 131 3.90 -2.08 12.30
C MET A 131 4.48 -1.93 10.88
N PRO A 132 4.10 -2.80 9.94
CA PRO A 132 4.58 -2.71 8.57
C PRO A 132 4.32 -1.32 7.96
N LEU A 133 5.28 -0.85 7.17
CA LEU A 133 5.08 0.36 6.37
C LEU A 133 3.99 0.09 5.33
N SER A 134 2.89 0.79 5.47
CA SER A 134 1.77 0.71 4.54
C SER A 134 1.53 2.05 3.85
N SER A 135 0.92 2.03 2.67
CA SER A 135 0.48 3.22 1.96
C SER A 135 -0.66 3.93 2.70
N SER A 136 -0.93 5.21 2.37
CA SER A 136 -2.12 5.94 2.82
C SER A 136 -3.42 5.23 2.42
N ALA A 137 -3.42 4.51 1.30
CA ALA A 137 -4.48 3.62 0.86
C ALA A 137 -4.15 2.15 1.23
N ALA A 138 -3.82 1.89 2.49
CA ALA A 138 -3.25 0.63 2.96
C ALA A 138 -4.08 -0.61 2.59
N THR A 139 -5.40 -0.52 2.57
CA THR A 139 -6.26 -1.65 2.26
C THR A 139 -6.38 -1.87 0.76
N ILE A 140 -5.80 -2.96 0.26
CA ILE A 140 -5.88 -3.36 -1.16
C ILE A 140 -7.19 -4.09 -1.45
N MET A 141 -7.64 -4.94 -0.53
CA MET A 141 -8.84 -5.75 -0.70
C MET A 141 -9.39 -6.15 0.66
N THR A 142 -10.72 -6.24 0.75
CA THR A 142 -11.40 -6.88 1.88
C THR A 142 -12.22 -8.06 1.37
N ILE A 143 -11.95 -9.24 1.93
CA ILE A 143 -12.56 -10.49 1.55
C ILE A 143 -13.43 -10.97 2.71
N GLY A 144 -14.66 -11.37 2.42
CA GLY A 144 -15.56 -11.96 3.38
C GLY A 144 -15.68 -13.47 3.22
N PHE A 145 -15.88 -14.15 4.33
CA PHE A 145 -16.07 -15.59 4.38
C PHE A 145 -17.30 -15.90 5.24
N THR A 146 -18.27 -16.59 4.66
CA THR A 146 -19.48 -17.07 5.36
C THR A 146 -19.62 -18.57 5.22
N SER A 147 -20.32 -19.21 6.14
CA SER A 147 -20.69 -20.61 6.04
C SER A 147 -22.00 -20.86 6.80
N ASN A 148 -22.90 -21.62 6.17
CA ASN A 148 -24.13 -22.03 6.79
C ASN A 148 -24.00 -23.35 7.62
N GLU A 149 -22.92 -24.11 7.39
CA GLU A 149 -22.69 -25.39 8.03
C GLU A 149 -21.60 -25.36 9.11
N LYS A 150 -20.55 -24.58 8.90
CA LYS A 150 -19.43 -24.49 9.83
C LYS A 150 -19.61 -23.39 10.88
N SER A 151 -19.13 -23.67 12.08
CA SER A 151 -19.07 -22.66 13.12
C SER A 151 -18.06 -21.55 12.77
N LEU A 152 -18.27 -20.33 13.27
CA LEU A 152 -17.35 -19.20 13.06
C LEU A 152 -15.94 -19.49 13.58
N LEU A 153 -15.76 -20.41 14.52
CA LEU A 153 -14.47 -20.86 15.00
C LEU A 153 -13.76 -21.69 13.93
N GLU A 154 -14.46 -22.62 13.29
CA GLU A 154 -13.89 -23.46 12.24
C GLU A 154 -13.57 -22.63 10.99
N VAL A 155 -14.47 -21.73 10.57
CA VAL A 155 -14.24 -20.82 9.45
C VAL A 155 -12.97 -20.00 9.70
N ARG A 156 -12.86 -19.35 10.87
CA ARG A 156 -11.69 -18.57 11.23
C ARG A 156 -10.41 -19.39 11.26
N SER A 157 -10.46 -20.60 11.83
CA SER A 157 -9.31 -21.49 11.88
C SER A 157 -8.82 -21.91 10.50
N ILE A 158 -9.71 -22.16 9.54
CA ILE A 158 -9.35 -22.47 8.15
C ILE A 158 -8.71 -21.25 7.49
N ILE A 159 -9.27 -20.06 7.71
CA ILE A 159 -8.72 -18.82 7.15
C ILE A 159 -7.31 -18.55 7.70
N GLU A 160 -7.11 -18.65 9.02
CA GLU A 160 -5.83 -18.40 9.68
C GLU A 160 -4.75 -19.39 9.26
N ASN A 161 -5.09 -20.68 9.10
CA ASN A 161 -4.10 -21.71 8.85
C ASN A 161 -3.83 -21.99 7.36
N ASN A 162 -4.82 -21.77 6.48
CA ASN A 162 -4.71 -22.12 5.06
C ASN A 162 -4.75 -20.91 4.13
N VAL A 163 -5.66 -19.95 4.37
CA VAL A 163 -5.87 -18.82 3.47
C VAL A 163 -4.85 -17.72 3.73
N SER A 164 -4.69 -17.32 4.99
CA SER A 164 -3.83 -16.19 5.36
C SER A 164 -2.36 -16.39 4.99
N PRO A 165 -1.72 -17.54 5.23
CA PRO A 165 -0.32 -17.74 4.84
C PRO A 165 -0.11 -17.62 3.33
N THR A 166 -1.05 -18.14 2.54
CA THR A 166 -0.98 -18.10 1.07
C THR A 166 -1.15 -16.67 0.54
N LEU A 167 -2.13 -15.92 1.06
CA LEU A 167 -2.32 -14.52 0.68
C LEU A 167 -1.16 -13.63 1.14
N LEU A 168 -0.61 -13.87 2.34
CA LEU A 168 0.53 -13.11 2.86
C LEU A 168 1.81 -13.32 2.04
N SER A 169 1.96 -14.49 1.41
CA SER A 169 3.10 -14.78 0.52
C SER A 169 3.00 -14.09 -0.85
N THR A 170 1.88 -13.45 -1.16
CA THR A 170 1.68 -12.75 -2.43
C THR A 170 2.51 -11.46 -2.45
N GLU A 171 3.27 -11.27 -3.54
CA GLU A 171 4.10 -10.08 -3.71
C GLU A 171 3.27 -8.79 -3.68
N GLY A 172 3.68 -7.83 -2.86
CA GLY A 172 2.98 -6.56 -2.64
C GLY A 172 2.02 -6.55 -1.46
N VAL A 173 1.81 -7.68 -0.78
CA VAL A 173 1.06 -7.77 0.48
C VAL A 173 2.01 -7.52 1.65
N ALA A 174 1.64 -6.60 2.55
CA ALA A 174 2.41 -6.27 3.75
C ALA A 174 1.92 -7.02 4.98
N ASP A 175 0.61 -7.10 5.16
CA ASP A 175 -0.02 -7.68 6.35
C ASP A 175 -1.48 -8.07 6.07
N LEU A 176 -2.05 -8.84 6.98
CA LEU A 176 -3.43 -9.30 6.94
C LEU A 176 -4.11 -9.07 8.28
N ASN A 177 -5.27 -8.43 8.28
CA ASN A 177 -6.07 -8.24 9.47
C ASN A 177 -7.36 -9.06 9.39
N ILE A 178 -7.59 -9.92 10.40
CA ILE A 178 -8.76 -10.80 10.46
C ILE A 178 -9.74 -10.27 11.49
N PHE A 179 -10.98 -10.04 11.07
CA PHE A 179 -12.08 -9.58 11.91
C PHE A 179 -13.19 -10.60 11.95
N GLY A 180 -13.83 -10.74 13.13
CA GLY A 180 -14.90 -11.70 13.34
C GLY A 180 -14.40 -13.11 13.63
N GLY A 181 -15.35 -14.03 13.85
CA GLY A 181 -15.03 -15.38 14.27
C GLY A 181 -14.52 -15.48 15.70
N TYR A 182 -14.11 -16.70 16.07
CA TYR A 182 -13.48 -17.00 17.35
C TYR A 182 -12.13 -17.64 17.11
N GLU A 183 -11.11 -17.18 17.82
CA GLU A 183 -9.82 -17.88 17.83
C GLU A 183 -9.92 -19.16 18.65
N LYS A 184 -9.31 -20.23 18.15
CA LYS A 184 -9.19 -21.47 18.87
C LYS A 184 -8.10 -21.34 19.92
N ARG A 185 -8.46 -21.48 21.21
CA ARG A 185 -7.53 -21.43 22.34
C ARG A 185 -7.52 -22.74 23.09
N LEU A 186 -6.35 -23.08 23.60
CA LEU A 186 -6.23 -24.12 24.59
C LEU A 186 -6.47 -23.51 25.97
N GLU A 187 -7.52 -23.93 26.64
CA GLU A 187 -7.91 -23.45 27.96
C GLU A 187 -7.53 -24.48 29.01
N ILE A 188 -6.75 -24.04 30.00
CA ILE A 188 -6.33 -24.85 31.16
C ILE A 188 -7.05 -24.28 32.38
N LEU A 189 -8.11 -24.94 32.81
CA LEU A 189 -8.93 -24.53 33.94
C LEU A 189 -8.43 -25.27 35.20
N LEU A 190 -7.87 -24.54 36.13
CA LEU A 190 -7.43 -25.11 37.39
C LEU A 190 -8.62 -25.52 38.24
N LYS A 191 -8.53 -26.72 38.88
CA LYS A 191 -9.58 -27.24 39.76
C LYS A 191 -9.64 -26.40 41.04
N GLU A 192 -10.86 -26.26 41.58
CA GLU A 192 -11.09 -25.49 42.80
C GLU A 192 -10.23 -25.99 43.97
N ASN A 193 -9.74 -25.08 44.79
CA ASN A 193 -8.93 -25.36 45.99
C ASN A 193 -7.59 -26.12 45.74
N ILE A 194 -7.10 -26.18 44.48
CA ILE A 194 -5.90 -26.91 44.14
C ILE A 194 -4.67 -26.38 44.92
N PHE A 195 -4.53 -25.07 45.03
CA PHE A 195 -3.44 -24.42 45.76
C PHE A 195 -3.42 -24.74 47.26
N LYS A 196 -4.59 -25.02 47.83
CA LYS A 196 -4.68 -25.46 49.24
C LYS A 196 -4.34 -26.95 49.43
N LYS A 197 -4.54 -27.78 48.39
CA LYS A 197 -4.34 -29.23 48.49
C LYS A 197 -2.93 -29.69 48.08
N THR A 198 -2.25 -28.90 47.24
CA THR A 198 -1.03 -29.37 46.56
C THR A 198 0.22 -28.58 46.84
N ASP A 199 0.18 -27.49 47.63
CA ASP A 199 1.30 -26.57 47.85
C ASP A 199 1.93 -26.02 46.55
N LEU A 200 1.19 -26.06 45.44
CA LEU A 200 1.59 -25.53 44.14
C LEU A 200 1.34 -24.05 44.07
N THR A 201 2.19 -23.35 43.34
CA THR A 201 1.99 -21.94 42.95
C THR A 201 1.66 -21.81 41.46
N ILE A 202 1.07 -20.70 41.05
CA ILE A 202 0.84 -20.42 39.65
C ILE A 202 2.16 -20.44 38.86
N ARG A 203 3.26 -19.97 39.48
CA ARG A 203 4.58 -19.96 38.85
C ARG A 203 5.10 -21.38 38.55
N ASP A 204 4.83 -22.36 39.44
CA ASP A 204 5.24 -23.74 39.22
C ASP A 204 4.52 -24.35 37.99
N ILE A 205 3.21 -24.02 37.84
CA ILE A 205 2.41 -24.46 36.68
C ILE A 205 2.92 -23.79 35.41
N LEU A 206 3.15 -22.46 35.40
CA LEU A 206 3.67 -21.73 34.24
C LEU A 206 5.07 -22.23 33.85
N SER A 207 5.95 -22.50 34.82
CA SER A 207 7.28 -23.03 34.54
C SER A 207 7.22 -24.43 33.92
N ALA A 208 6.30 -25.28 34.38
CA ALA A 208 6.08 -26.61 33.81
C ALA A 208 5.52 -26.51 32.35
N LEU A 209 4.58 -25.60 32.08
CA LEU A 209 4.04 -25.38 30.76
C LEU A 209 5.09 -24.78 29.78
N ASN A 210 5.88 -23.85 30.23
CA ASN A 210 6.96 -23.26 29.45
C ASN A 210 8.07 -24.29 29.13
N SER A 211 8.34 -25.25 30.02
CA SER A 211 9.33 -26.29 29.77
C SER A 211 8.97 -27.24 28.62
N VAL A 212 7.68 -27.36 28.27
CA VAL A 212 7.20 -28.22 27.16
C VAL A 212 7.39 -27.54 25.81
N ASN A 213 7.49 -26.20 25.78
CA ASN A 213 7.76 -25.45 24.54
C ASN A 213 9.27 -25.44 24.17
N LEU A 214 10.14 -26.02 24.97
CA LEU A 214 11.55 -26.13 24.63
C LEU A 214 11.75 -27.25 23.61
N THR A 215 12.14 -26.88 22.40
CA THR A 215 12.68 -27.82 21.42
C THR A 215 14.07 -28.24 21.92
N VAL A 216 14.16 -29.37 22.59
CA VAL A 216 15.47 -29.91 22.99
C VAL A 216 16.01 -30.69 21.80
N THR A 217 17.05 -30.19 21.17
CA THR A 217 17.89 -30.96 20.25
C THR A 217 19.10 -31.42 21.00
N GLY A 218 19.35 -32.72 21.01
CA GLY A 218 20.54 -33.33 21.61
C GLY A 218 21.07 -34.43 20.72
N ASN A 219 22.38 -34.54 20.63
CA ASN A 219 23.04 -35.64 19.94
C ASN A 219 23.53 -36.66 20.98
N ILE A 220 23.10 -37.91 20.84
CA ILE A 220 23.68 -39.02 21.61
C ILE A 220 24.75 -39.65 20.73
N ILE A 221 26.01 -39.46 21.11
CA ILE A 221 27.16 -40.05 20.41
C ILE A 221 27.52 -41.34 21.12
N THR A 222 27.35 -42.45 20.44
CA THR A 222 27.85 -43.75 20.87
C THR A 222 29.08 -44.12 20.01
N THR A 223 29.82 -45.14 20.40
CA THR A 223 31.07 -45.55 19.72
C THR A 223 30.91 -45.85 18.24
N ASN A 224 29.69 -46.12 17.75
CA ASN A 224 29.42 -46.48 16.34
C ASN A 224 28.25 -45.75 15.70
N GLN A 225 27.54 -44.85 16.38
CA GLN A 225 26.37 -44.16 15.86
C GLN A 225 26.18 -42.80 16.53
N GLU A 226 25.77 -41.81 15.72
CA GLU A 226 25.28 -40.51 16.16
C GLU A 226 23.75 -40.50 15.98
N ILE A 227 23.01 -40.40 17.09
CA ILE A 227 21.57 -40.37 17.09
C ILE A 227 21.15 -38.94 17.39
N ASN A 228 20.56 -38.28 16.40
CA ASN A 228 19.96 -36.95 16.58
C ASN A 228 18.58 -37.11 17.21
N VAL A 229 18.41 -36.63 18.42
CA VAL A 229 17.11 -36.58 19.09
C VAL A 229 16.47 -35.23 18.75
N ILE A 230 15.42 -35.26 17.91
CA ILE A 230 14.62 -34.08 17.59
C ILE A 230 13.27 -34.24 18.28
N SER A 231 12.94 -33.33 19.20
CA SER A 231 11.59 -33.26 19.77
C SER A 231 10.64 -32.54 18.82
N GLU A 232 9.73 -33.30 18.22
CA GLU A 232 8.69 -32.71 17.35
C GLU A 232 7.65 -31.92 18.15
N LYS A 233 7.27 -30.75 17.59
CA LYS A 233 6.41 -29.73 18.17
C LYS A 233 4.89 -30.03 18.12
N ASN A 234 4.48 -31.27 17.93
CA ASN A 234 3.05 -31.64 17.94
C ASN A 234 2.55 -31.78 19.39
N VAL A 235 1.99 -30.68 19.88
CA VAL A 235 1.40 -30.62 21.23
C VAL A 235 -0.02 -31.18 21.17
N SER A 236 -0.19 -32.47 21.40
CA SER A 236 -1.53 -33.08 21.60
C SER A 236 -2.03 -32.78 23.02
N ILE A 237 -3.37 -32.77 23.22
CA ILE A 237 -3.97 -32.58 24.55
C ILE A 237 -3.44 -33.61 25.53
N GLU A 238 -3.28 -34.85 25.09
CA GLU A 238 -2.77 -35.95 25.94
C GLU A 238 -1.34 -35.71 26.46
N LYS A 239 -0.47 -35.11 25.60
CA LYS A 239 0.87 -34.70 26.03
C LYS A 239 0.83 -33.61 27.09
N ILE A 240 -0.06 -32.61 26.91
CA ILE A 240 -0.21 -31.52 27.89
C ILE A 240 -0.79 -32.07 29.20
N GLU A 241 -1.77 -32.93 29.14
CA GLU A 241 -2.36 -33.59 30.30
C GLU A 241 -1.33 -34.38 31.13
N SER A 242 -0.34 -34.94 30.47
CA SER A 242 0.72 -35.73 31.11
C SER A 242 1.88 -34.91 31.71
N ILE A 243 1.88 -33.59 31.54
CA ILE A 243 2.93 -32.72 32.08
C ILE A 243 3.00 -32.83 33.61
N LEU A 244 4.21 -33.00 34.13
CA LEU A 244 4.46 -33.05 35.54
C LEU A 244 4.79 -31.66 36.09
N VAL A 245 3.92 -31.18 36.97
CA VAL A 245 4.13 -29.95 37.73
C VAL A 245 4.75 -30.29 39.09
N LYS A 246 5.96 -29.81 39.34
CA LYS A 246 6.69 -30.06 40.60
C LYS A 246 6.41 -28.95 41.61
N SER A 247 6.00 -29.33 42.82
CA SER A 247 5.90 -28.42 43.97
C SER A 247 7.29 -28.19 44.61
N LYS A 248 7.45 -27.10 45.33
CA LYS A 248 8.66 -26.79 46.12
C LYS A 248 9.03 -27.91 47.09
N ASN A 249 8.05 -28.67 47.57
CA ASN A 249 8.24 -29.82 48.52
C ASN A 249 8.62 -31.12 47.81
N GLY A 250 8.96 -31.11 46.51
CA GLY A 250 9.40 -32.26 45.73
C GLY A 250 8.28 -33.20 45.26
N LYS A 251 7.02 -32.93 45.59
CA LYS A 251 5.88 -33.71 45.07
C LYS A 251 5.58 -33.28 43.64
N SER A 252 5.28 -34.24 42.79
CA SER A 252 4.92 -34.00 41.36
C SER A 252 3.46 -34.40 41.11
N TRP A 253 2.75 -33.57 40.35
CA TRP A 253 1.37 -33.80 40.00
C TRP A 253 1.24 -33.76 38.48
N LYS A 254 0.44 -34.65 37.87
CA LYS A 254 0.11 -34.53 36.46
C LYS A 254 -0.85 -33.35 36.25
N LEU A 255 -0.72 -32.64 35.12
CA LEU A 255 -1.55 -31.49 34.87
C LEU A 255 -3.05 -31.80 34.79
N ASN A 256 -3.44 -33.00 34.33
CA ASN A 256 -4.82 -33.48 34.34
C ASN A 256 -5.41 -33.73 35.74
N GLU A 257 -4.56 -33.96 36.74
CA GLU A 257 -4.99 -34.12 38.14
C GLU A 257 -5.37 -32.76 38.75
N ILE A 258 -4.72 -31.68 38.32
CA ILE A 258 -4.84 -30.34 38.90
C ILE A 258 -5.64 -29.38 38.03
N ALA A 259 -5.82 -29.67 36.73
CA ALA A 259 -6.54 -28.84 35.77
C ALA A 259 -7.41 -29.67 34.84
N SER A 260 -8.40 -29.01 34.22
CA SER A 260 -9.15 -29.51 33.06
C SER A 260 -8.63 -28.80 31.84
N ILE A 261 -8.27 -29.55 30.81
CA ILE A 261 -7.68 -29.04 29.56
C ILE A 261 -8.66 -29.28 28.44
N LYS A 262 -9.02 -28.23 27.71
CA LYS A 262 -9.92 -28.32 26.58
C LYS A 262 -9.64 -27.22 25.55
N PHE A 263 -9.96 -27.49 24.28
CA PHE A 263 -10.06 -26.40 23.31
C PHE A 263 -11.32 -25.59 23.56
N SER A 264 -11.17 -24.30 23.62
CA SER A 264 -12.25 -23.34 23.87
C SER A 264 -12.21 -22.21 22.84
N LYS A 265 -13.28 -21.43 22.80
CA LYS A 265 -13.38 -20.22 22.00
C LYS A 265 -12.75 -19.06 22.78
N SER A 266 -11.94 -18.23 22.12
CA SER A 266 -11.51 -16.96 22.71
C SER A 266 -12.73 -16.07 22.98
N LYS A 267 -12.56 -15.12 23.91
CA LYS A 267 -13.54 -14.03 24.05
C LYS A 267 -13.59 -13.26 22.73
N GLN A 268 -14.78 -13.11 22.17
CA GLN A 268 -14.96 -12.37 20.92
C GLN A 268 -14.72 -10.86 21.19
N ILE A 269 -13.66 -10.33 20.59
CA ILE A 269 -13.30 -8.90 20.72
C ILE A 269 -13.98 -8.09 19.62
N ASN A 270 -14.04 -8.64 18.40
CA ASN A 270 -14.64 -8.00 17.24
C ASN A 270 -15.67 -8.94 16.58
N LYS A 271 -16.62 -8.35 15.86
CA LYS A 271 -17.64 -9.07 15.12
C LYS A 271 -17.62 -8.59 13.68
N ALA A 272 -17.83 -9.51 12.75
CA ALA A 272 -18.01 -9.23 11.35
C ALA A 272 -19.32 -9.83 10.85
N SER A 273 -20.00 -9.07 10.01
CA SER A 273 -21.15 -9.55 9.26
C SER A 273 -20.97 -9.15 7.79
N ILE A 274 -21.36 -10.04 6.89
CA ILE A 274 -21.32 -9.86 5.45
C ILE A 274 -22.76 -9.90 5.01
N GLU A 275 -23.25 -8.77 4.50
CA GLU A 275 -24.67 -8.54 4.28
C GLU A 275 -25.46 -8.75 5.58
N THR A 276 -26.19 -9.86 5.70
CA THR A 276 -26.99 -10.20 6.89
C THR A 276 -26.42 -11.38 7.67
N GLU A 277 -25.39 -12.06 7.15
CA GLU A 277 -24.82 -13.25 7.75
C GLU A 277 -23.60 -12.93 8.62
N LYS A 278 -23.44 -13.69 9.71
CA LYS A 278 -22.21 -13.63 10.52
C LYS A 278 -21.08 -14.29 9.74
N GLY A 279 -19.93 -13.61 9.66
CA GLY A 279 -18.81 -14.09 8.89
C GLY A 279 -17.47 -13.73 9.50
N VAL A 280 -16.44 -13.99 8.74
CA VAL A 280 -15.06 -13.56 8.99
C VAL A 280 -14.63 -12.65 7.86
N LEU A 281 -14.09 -11.48 8.19
CA LEU A 281 -13.52 -10.54 7.23
C LEU A 281 -12.02 -10.63 7.29
N LEU A 282 -11.38 -10.68 6.14
CA LEU A 282 -9.93 -10.60 5.96
C LEU A 282 -9.61 -9.32 5.17
N MET A 283 -8.94 -8.41 5.82
CA MET A 283 -8.47 -7.16 5.21
C MET A 283 -7.02 -7.34 4.79
N VAL A 284 -6.73 -7.17 3.52
CA VAL A 284 -5.39 -7.28 2.94
C VAL A 284 -4.75 -5.90 2.90
N ILE A 285 -3.60 -5.77 3.55
CA ILE A 285 -2.82 -4.53 3.64
C ILE A 285 -1.69 -4.58 2.62
N GLY A 286 -1.56 -3.55 1.80
CA GLY A 286 -0.52 -3.43 0.79
C GLY A 286 0.80 -2.91 1.34
N GLN A 287 1.89 -3.32 0.71
CA GLN A 287 3.20 -2.72 0.95
C GLN A 287 3.23 -1.27 0.48
N LEU A 288 4.13 -0.50 1.05
CA LEU A 288 4.37 0.87 0.61
C LEU A 288 4.76 0.89 -0.87
N ASN A 289 4.15 1.77 -1.65
CA ASN A 289 4.34 1.91 -3.10
C ASN A 289 3.95 0.66 -3.92
N ALA A 290 3.19 -0.27 -3.37
CA ALA A 290 2.67 -1.40 -4.12
C ALA A 290 1.61 -0.92 -5.13
N ASP A 291 1.66 -1.44 -6.34
CA ASP A 291 0.62 -1.23 -7.35
C ASP A 291 -0.67 -1.93 -6.93
N THR A 292 -1.66 -1.16 -6.50
CA THR A 292 -2.95 -1.68 -6.01
C THR A 292 -3.65 -2.55 -7.04
N VAL A 293 -3.61 -2.21 -8.34
CA VAL A 293 -4.26 -2.98 -9.40
C VAL A 293 -3.53 -4.30 -9.63
N ALA A 294 -2.21 -4.26 -9.76
CA ALA A 294 -1.39 -5.45 -10.00
C ALA A 294 -1.44 -6.42 -8.82
N VAL A 295 -1.40 -5.92 -7.58
CA VAL A 295 -1.53 -6.76 -6.37
C VAL A 295 -2.92 -7.39 -6.30
N THR A 296 -3.98 -6.63 -6.59
CA THR A 296 -5.35 -7.17 -6.62
C THR A 296 -5.49 -8.30 -7.64
N GLN A 297 -4.90 -8.17 -8.83
CA GLN A 297 -4.91 -9.23 -9.86
C GLN A 297 -4.19 -10.49 -9.39
N ARG A 298 -3.02 -10.34 -8.72
CA ARG A 298 -2.30 -11.49 -8.13
C ARG A 298 -3.12 -12.17 -7.03
N LEU A 299 -3.75 -11.38 -6.16
CA LEU A 299 -4.66 -11.90 -5.13
C LEU A 299 -5.84 -12.66 -5.74
N ASP A 300 -6.43 -12.18 -6.83
CA ASP A 300 -7.51 -12.89 -7.53
C ASP A 300 -7.07 -14.26 -8.05
N MET A 301 -5.85 -14.37 -8.58
CA MET A 301 -5.30 -15.67 -8.99
C MET A 301 -5.17 -16.62 -7.79
N VAL A 302 -4.60 -16.15 -6.70
CA VAL A 302 -4.44 -16.93 -5.46
C VAL A 302 -5.80 -17.32 -4.86
N ILE A 303 -6.78 -16.41 -4.85
CA ILE A 303 -8.13 -16.70 -4.37
C ILE A 303 -8.79 -17.79 -5.23
N ASN A 304 -8.61 -17.76 -6.55
CA ASN A 304 -9.14 -18.79 -7.44
C ASN A 304 -8.48 -20.15 -7.19
N GLU A 305 -7.19 -20.21 -6.84
CA GLU A 305 -6.49 -21.43 -6.42
C GLU A 305 -7.03 -21.97 -5.08
N LEU A 306 -7.39 -21.08 -4.16
CA LEU A 306 -7.96 -21.44 -2.85
C LEU A 306 -9.46 -21.80 -2.90
N ARG A 307 -10.16 -21.42 -3.96
CA ARG A 307 -11.63 -21.65 -4.10
C ARG A 307 -12.03 -23.10 -3.90
N PRO A 308 -11.40 -24.12 -4.52
CA PRO A 308 -11.78 -25.52 -4.31
C PRO A 308 -11.64 -25.98 -2.84
N LEU A 309 -10.60 -25.49 -2.14
CA LEU A 309 -10.40 -25.80 -0.72
C LEU A 309 -11.53 -25.23 0.13
N LEU A 310 -11.97 -24.03 -0.17
CA LEU A 310 -13.04 -23.34 0.59
C LEU A 310 -14.41 -23.93 0.27
N GLU A 311 -14.70 -24.25 -0.98
CA GLU A 311 -15.94 -24.91 -1.41
C GLU A 311 -16.08 -26.32 -0.79
N ASN A 312 -15.01 -27.12 -0.76
CA ASN A 312 -14.97 -28.42 -0.09
C ASN A 312 -15.21 -28.30 1.42
N ASN A 313 -14.96 -27.14 1.99
CA ASN A 313 -15.24 -26.83 3.39
C ASN A 313 -16.59 -26.11 3.59
N ASN A 314 -17.44 -25.97 2.58
CA ASN A 314 -18.70 -25.26 2.61
C ASN A 314 -18.56 -23.80 3.10
N ILE A 315 -17.48 -23.13 2.67
CA ILE A 315 -17.20 -21.72 2.94
C ILE A 315 -17.41 -20.93 1.66
N GLN A 316 -18.29 -19.94 1.70
CA GLN A 316 -18.53 -19.00 0.63
C GLN A 316 -17.56 -17.82 0.72
N ILE A 317 -17.03 -17.40 -0.43
CA ILE A 317 -16.10 -16.26 -0.53
C ILE A 317 -16.83 -15.07 -1.12
N HIS A 318 -16.69 -13.92 -0.46
CA HIS A 318 -17.19 -12.62 -0.91
C HIS A 318 -15.97 -11.71 -1.16
N SER A 319 -15.46 -11.69 -2.39
CA SER A 319 -14.23 -10.95 -2.73
C SER A 319 -14.46 -9.49 -3.13
N ASP A 320 -15.73 -9.07 -3.27
CA ASP A 320 -16.09 -7.75 -3.79
C ASP A 320 -16.55 -6.73 -2.72
N ILE A 321 -16.29 -7.02 -1.43
CA ILE A 321 -16.74 -6.17 -0.33
C ILE A 321 -16.06 -4.79 -0.39
N PHE A 322 -14.75 -4.77 -0.61
CA PHE A 322 -13.98 -3.56 -0.80
C PHE A 322 -12.81 -3.84 -1.74
N ARG A 323 -12.80 -3.17 -2.91
CA ARG A 323 -11.78 -3.35 -3.97
C ARG A 323 -11.43 -2.00 -4.60
N PRO A 324 -10.47 -1.27 -4.03
CA PRO A 324 -10.01 0.00 -4.59
C PRO A 324 -9.57 -0.11 -6.06
N ALA A 325 -8.97 -1.24 -6.47
CA ALA A 325 -8.58 -1.49 -7.85
C ALA A 325 -9.73 -1.27 -8.86
N ASN A 326 -10.98 -1.64 -8.49
CA ASN A 326 -12.14 -1.43 -9.35
C ASN A 326 -12.42 0.07 -9.56
N TYR A 327 -12.27 0.88 -8.52
CA TYR A 327 -12.42 2.33 -8.61
C TYR A 327 -11.32 2.97 -9.47
N ILE A 328 -10.07 2.49 -9.32
CA ILE A 328 -8.94 2.96 -10.14
C ILE A 328 -9.23 2.68 -11.61
N LEU A 329 -9.56 1.44 -11.95
CA LEU A 329 -9.81 1.02 -13.33
C LEU A 329 -11.02 1.75 -13.93
N THR A 330 -12.13 1.85 -13.21
CA THR A 330 -13.33 2.56 -13.66
C THR A 330 -13.05 4.04 -13.88
N SER A 331 -12.36 4.68 -12.95
CA SER A 331 -11.98 6.09 -13.07
C SER A 331 -11.04 6.32 -14.24
N LEU A 332 -10.05 5.46 -14.42
CA LEU A 332 -9.10 5.52 -15.52
C LEU A 332 -9.83 5.39 -16.89
N HIS A 333 -10.69 4.38 -17.04
CA HIS A 333 -11.49 4.23 -18.27
C HIS A 333 -12.35 5.45 -18.52
N SER A 334 -13.06 5.93 -17.50
CA SER A 334 -13.90 7.12 -17.61
C SER A 334 -13.12 8.35 -18.05
N ILE A 335 -11.93 8.58 -17.50
CA ILE A 335 -11.07 9.70 -17.87
C ILE A 335 -10.56 9.53 -19.31
N ILE A 336 -10.12 8.33 -19.70
CA ILE A 336 -9.66 8.05 -21.06
C ILE A 336 -10.78 8.30 -22.07
N ASP A 337 -11.99 7.83 -21.78
CA ASP A 337 -13.17 8.03 -22.64
C ASP A 337 -13.52 9.51 -22.79
N HIS A 338 -13.49 10.27 -21.69
CA HIS A 338 -13.75 11.72 -21.74
C HIS A 338 -12.63 12.48 -22.44
N LEU A 339 -11.36 12.10 -22.27
CA LEU A 339 -10.24 12.70 -23.01
C LEU A 339 -10.34 12.38 -24.50
N ALA A 340 -10.70 11.15 -24.87
CA ALA A 340 -10.89 10.77 -26.26
C ALA A 340 -12.06 11.54 -26.90
N MET A 341 -13.20 11.61 -26.19
CA MET A 341 -14.36 12.37 -26.65
C MET A 341 -14.04 13.86 -26.79
N GLY A 342 -13.38 14.45 -25.79
CA GLY A 342 -12.92 15.84 -25.82
C GLY A 342 -11.93 16.09 -26.96
N GLY A 343 -10.98 15.19 -27.19
CA GLY A 343 -10.03 15.24 -28.30
C GLY A 343 -10.71 15.18 -29.67
N ILE A 344 -11.71 14.33 -29.84
CA ILE A 344 -12.53 14.24 -31.07
C ILE A 344 -13.32 15.54 -31.27
N LEU A 345 -13.95 16.08 -30.23
CA LEU A 345 -14.68 17.34 -30.27
C LEU A 345 -13.78 18.51 -30.68
N VAL A 346 -12.60 18.60 -30.06
CA VAL A 346 -11.59 19.61 -30.40
C VAL A 346 -11.15 19.45 -31.84
N LEU A 347 -10.86 18.25 -32.33
CA LEU A 347 -10.52 18.01 -33.73
C LEU A 347 -11.64 18.44 -34.68
N PHE A 348 -12.90 18.15 -34.34
CA PHE A 348 -14.07 18.55 -35.11
C PHE A 348 -14.18 20.08 -35.19
N ILE A 349 -14.04 20.77 -34.08
CA ILE A 349 -14.05 22.23 -34.01
C ILE A 349 -12.89 22.80 -34.84
N LEU A 350 -11.68 22.26 -34.73
CA LEU A 350 -10.51 22.65 -35.50
C LEU A 350 -10.74 22.53 -37.01
N ILE A 351 -11.36 21.45 -37.49
CA ILE A 351 -11.68 21.25 -38.90
C ILE A 351 -12.62 22.34 -39.40
N ILE A 352 -13.65 22.69 -38.60
CA ILE A 352 -14.62 23.74 -38.96
C ILE A 352 -13.93 25.12 -39.03
N PHE A 353 -13.22 25.51 -37.97
CA PHE A 353 -12.62 26.84 -37.88
C PHE A 353 -11.47 27.05 -38.87
N MET A 354 -10.61 26.07 -39.05
CA MET A 354 -9.46 26.18 -39.95
C MET A 354 -9.84 25.94 -41.41
N ALA A 355 -11.01 25.35 -41.68
CA ALA A 355 -11.47 24.92 -43.02
C ALA A 355 -10.36 24.18 -43.82
N ASN A 356 -9.48 23.49 -43.10
CA ASN A 356 -8.31 22.78 -43.66
C ASN A 356 -7.95 21.57 -42.80
N ILE A 357 -8.32 20.39 -43.28
CA ILE A 357 -8.08 19.10 -42.55
C ILE A 357 -6.60 18.88 -42.23
N LYS A 358 -5.68 19.25 -43.16
CA LYS A 358 -4.24 19.05 -42.91
C LYS A 358 -3.74 19.89 -41.74
N ALA A 359 -4.20 21.13 -41.65
CA ALA A 359 -3.85 22.02 -40.55
C ALA A 359 -4.42 21.54 -39.21
N ALA A 360 -5.69 21.13 -39.22
CA ALA A 360 -6.37 20.59 -38.05
C ALA A 360 -5.65 19.32 -37.53
N LEU A 361 -5.23 18.42 -38.42
CA LEU A 361 -4.47 17.23 -38.05
C LEU A 361 -3.08 17.55 -37.48
N ILE A 362 -2.38 18.58 -38.01
CA ILE A 362 -1.09 19.01 -37.46
C ILE A 362 -1.26 19.55 -36.03
N SER A 363 -2.25 20.40 -35.79
CA SER A 363 -2.55 20.90 -34.45
C SER A 363 -2.97 19.78 -33.50
N ALA A 364 -3.82 18.85 -33.96
CA ALA A 364 -4.25 17.69 -33.17
C ALA A 364 -3.09 16.75 -32.78
N LEU A 365 -2.05 16.62 -33.62
CA LEU A 365 -0.89 15.79 -33.34
C LEU A 365 -0.04 16.33 -32.18
N ALA A 366 -0.10 17.63 -31.91
CA ALA A 366 0.58 18.24 -30.78
C ALA A 366 0.03 17.74 -29.44
N ILE A 367 -1.26 17.38 -29.40
CA ILE A 367 -1.96 16.90 -28.17
C ILE A 367 -1.28 15.66 -27.56
N PRO A 368 -1.20 14.51 -28.23
CA PRO A 368 -0.62 13.31 -27.64
C PRO A 368 0.87 13.48 -27.32
N ILE A 369 1.61 14.24 -28.11
CA ILE A 369 3.03 14.51 -27.87
C ILE A 369 3.23 15.28 -26.56
N SER A 370 2.45 16.34 -26.36
CA SER A 370 2.57 17.18 -25.17
C SER A 370 2.10 16.48 -23.92
N LEU A 371 0.98 15.74 -23.97
CA LEU A 371 0.46 14.98 -22.84
C LEU A 371 1.43 13.88 -22.40
N THR A 372 1.96 13.11 -23.33
CA THR A 372 2.92 12.05 -23.01
C THR A 372 4.22 12.61 -22.46
N LEU A 373 4.71 13.72 -23.00
CA LEU A 373 5.90 14.39 -22.47
C LEU A 373 5.65 14.93 -21.06
N ALA A 374 4.52 15.57 -20.80
CA ALA A 374 4.17 16.07 -19.48
C ALA A 374 4.04 14.93 -18.46
N ALA A 375 3.37 13.82 -18.83
CA ALA A 375 3.24 12.64 -17.96
C ALA A 375 4.62 12.06 -17.58
N ILE A 376 5.56 11.97 -18.53
CA ILE A 376 6.91 11.48 -18.23
C ILE A 376 7.71 12.46 -17.37
N LEU A 377 7.61 13.75 -17.63
CA LEU A 377 8.27 14.74 -16.78
C LEU A 377 7.76 14.63 -15.34
N THR A 378 6.46 14.42 -15.14
CA THR A 378 5.88 14.17 -13.81
C THR A 378 6.45 12.89 -13.17
N LEU A 379 6.57 11.79 -13.92
CA LEU A 379 7.20 10.57 -13.43
C LEU A 379 8.68 10.74 -13.07
N LEU A 380 9.42 11.58 -13.81
CA LEU A 380 10.82 11.86 -13.51
C LEU A 380 11.02 12.69 -12.23
N THR A 381 10.01 13.43 -11.77
CA THR A 381 10.03 14.10 -10.47
C THR A 381 9.75 13.15 -9.29
N GLY A 382 9.54 11.86 -9.55
CA GLY A 382 9.27 10.85 -8.53
C GLY A 382 7.80 10.79 -8.08
N THR A 383 6.92 11.51 -8.77
CA THR A 383 5.46 11.49 -8.48
C THR A 383 4.82 10.29 -9.17
N SER A 384 3.98 9.52 -8.45
CA SER A 384 3.18 8.45 -9.05
C SER A 384 2.11 9.00 -9.99
N LEU A 385 1.77 8.25 -11.02
CA LEU A 385 0.59 8.55 -11.83
C LEU A 385 -0.67 8.18 -11.04
N ASN A 386 -1.45 9.19 -10.73
CA ASN A 386 -2.71 9.05 -10.02
C ASN A 386 -3.81 9.85 -10.71
N ILE A 387 -5.04 9.67 -10.25
CA ILE A 387 -6.22 10.34 -10.82
C ILE A 387 -6.06 11.87 -10.81
N MET A 388 -5.42 12.44 -9.78
CA MET A 388 -5.20 13.90 -9.71
C MET A 388 -4.22 14.39 -10.76
N VAL A 389 -3.11 13.65 -10.99
CA VAL A 389 -2.14 13.99 -12.05
C VAL A 389 -2.80 13.90 -13.42
N ILE A 390 -3.58 12.84 -13.68
CA ILE A 390 -4.28 12.67 -14.95
C ILE A 390 -5.34 13.77 -15.14
N GLY A 391 -6.06 14.15 -14.09
CA GLY A 391 -6.98 15.28 -14.08
C GLY A 391 -6.29 16.62 -14.41
N GLY A 392 -5.12 16.86 -13.80
CA GLY A 392 -4.28 18.02 -14.10
C GLY A 392 -3.80 18.06 -15.55
N LEU A 393 -3.40 16.90 -16.10
CA LEU A 393 -3.02 16.76 -17.50
C LEU A 393 -4.20 17.04 -18.44
N ALA A 394 -5.42 16.65 -18.05
CA ALA A 394 -6.63 16.95 -18.81
C ALA A 394 -6.93 18.46 -18.87
N ILE A 395 -6.70 19.20 -17.80
CA ILE A 395 -6.83 20.66 -17.77
C ILE A 395 -5.75 21.31 -18.63
N ALA A 396 -4.49 20.85 -18.51
CA ALA A 396 -3.37 21.36 -19.29
C ALA A 396 -3.54 21.11 -20.80
N LEU A 397 -4.32 20.10 -21.17
CA LEU A 397 -4.65 19.81 -22.57
C LEU A 397 -5.26 21.01 -23.29
N GLY A 398 -6.20 21.73 -22.66
CA GLY A 398 -6.83 22.90 -23.22
C GLY A 398 -5.81 23.98 -23.60
N GLU A 399 -4.91 24.32 -22.71
CA GLU A 399 -3.86 25.33 -22.89
C GLU A 399 -2.89 24.97 -24.05
N VAL A 400 -2.46 23.69 -24.06
CA VAL A 400 -1.53 23.19 -25.11
C VAL A 400 -2.19 23.23 -26.49
N VAL A 401 -3.49 22.94 -26.58
CA VAL A 401 -4.24 22.98 -27.84
C VAL A 401 -4.35 24.42 -28.37
N ASP A 402 -4.64 25.37 -27.49
CA ASP A 402 -4.78 26.79 -27.90
C ASP A 402 -3.46 27.34 -28.44
N ASP A 403 -2.32 27.04 -27.82
CA ASP A 403 -1.00 27.44 -28.31
C ASP A 403 -0.70 26.86 -29.70
N ALA A 404 -1.02 25.57 -29.91
CA ALA A 404 -0.84 24.91 -31.19
C ALA A 404 -1.75 25.52 -32.30
N ILE A 405 -2.98 25.90 -31.99
CA ILE A 405 -3.93 26.52 -32.89
C ILE A 405 -3.41 27.87 -33.35
N ILE A 406 -3.01 28.75 -32.44
CA ILE A 406 -2.53 30.09 -32.70
C ILE A 406 -1.32 30.06 -33.65
N ASP A 407 -0.37 29.16 -33.43
CA ASP A 407 0.85 29.05 -34.25
C ASP A 407 0.50 28.58 -35.68
N VAL A 408 -0.31 27.49 -35.79
CA VAL A 408 -0.70 26.95 -37.11
C VAL A 408 -1.58 27.92 -37.90
N GLU A 409 -2.53 28.60 -37.26
CA GLU A 409 -3.40 29.58 -37.91
C GLU A 409 -2.59 30.75 -38.47
N ASN A 410 -1.69 31.34 -37.67
CA ASN A 410 -0.84 32.43 -38.11
C ASN A 410 0.03 32.03 -39.31
N ILE A 411 0.66 30.83 -39.23
CA ILE A 411 1.47 30.31 -40.32
C ILE A 411 0.63 30.17 -41.60
N LEU A 412 -0.57 29.62 -41.53
CA LEU A 412 -1.46 29.45 -42.68
C LEU A 412 -1.91 30.77 -43.28
N ARG A 413 -2.25 31.72 -42.42
CA ARG A 413 -2.63 33.08 -42.86
C ARG A 413 -1.50 33.72 -43.64
N ARG A 414 -0.29 33.74 -43.08
CA ARG A 414 0.89 34.31 -43.71
C ARG A 414 1.29 33.58 -45.01
N LEU A 415 1.11 32.28 -45.08
CA LEU A 415 1.32 31.53 -46.32
C LEU A 415 0.30 31.88 -47.40
N ARG A 416 -0.96 32.11 -47.03
CA ARG A 416 -2.00 32.58 -47.99
C ARG A 416 -1.68 34.00 -48.51
N GLU A 417 -1.31 34.89 -47.61
CA GLU A 417 -0.88 36.27 -47.97
C GLU A 417 0.34 36.25 -48.92
N ASN A 418 1.34 35.42 -48.61
CA ASN A 418 2.53 35.28 -49.44
C ASN A 418 2.22 34.76 -50.85
N ARG A 419 1.27 33.84 -50.97
CA ARG A 419 0.84 33.32 -52.31
C ARG A 419 0.13 34.36 -53.14
N ALA A 420 -0.48 35.37 -52.55
CA ALA A 420 -1.16 36.47 -53.24
C ALA A 420 -0.20 37.57 -53.70
N LEU A 421 1.08 37.53 -53.29
CA LEU A 421 2.07 38.53 -53.73
C LEU A 421 2.54 38.27 -55.15
N ALA A 422 2.82 39.33 -55.89
CA ALA A 422 3.37 39.26 -57.27
C ALA A 422 4.74 38.53 -57.34
N LYS A 423 5.51 38.55 -56.26
CA LYS A 423 6.78 37.81 -56.08
C LYS A 423 6.79 37.07 -54.73
N PRO A 424 6.30 35.84 -54.67
CA PRO A 424 6.24 35.08 -53.44
C PRO A 424 7.63 34.81 -52.85
N VAL A 425 7.77 34.95 -51.54
CA VAL A 425 8.99 34.58 -50.79
C VAL A 425 8.96 33.09 -50.54
N ASN A 426 10.15 32.50 -50.33
CA ASN A 426 10.28 31.08 -50.00
C ASN A 426 9.42 30.73 -48.78
N SER A 427 8.56 29.70 -48.93
CA SER A 427 7.59 29.27 -47.92
C SER A 427 8.25 28.92 -46.57
N LEU A 428 9.46 28.36 -46.56
CA LEU A 428 10.17 28.06 -45.30
C LEU A 428 10.56 29.34 -44.52
N LYS A 429 10.91 30.43 -45.23
CA LYS A 429 11.17 31.73 -44.60
C LYS A 429 9.90 32.35 -44.03
N VAL A 430 8.78 32.18 -44.70
CA VAL A 430 7.47 32.65 -44.24
C VAL A 430 7.07 31.91 -42.98
N ILE A 431 7.14 30.57 -42.97
CA ILE A 431 6.85 29.77 -41.82
C ILE A 431 7.71 30.18 -40.62
N TYR A 432 9.02 30.35 -40.83
CA TYR A 432 9.94 30.77 -39.75
C TYR A 432 9.54 32.15 -39.16
N ARG A 433 9.26 33.13 -39.99
CA ARG A 433 8.86 34.47 -39.54
C ARG A 433 7.52 34.46 -38.82
N SER A 434 6.53 33.74 -39.36
CA SER A 434 5.18 33.63 -38.79
C SER A 434 5.20 32.98 -37.42
N SER A 435 5.97 31.91 -37.25
CA SER A 435 6.12 31.25 -35.94
C SER A 435 6.79 32.16 -34.92
N LEU A 436 7.75 32.99 -35.33
CA LEU A 436 8.38 33.95 -34.42
C LEU A 436 7.47 35.11 -34.02
N GLU A 437 6.55 35.50 -34.89
CA GLU A 437 5.63 36.63 -34.70
C GLU A 437 4.70 36.42 -33.50
N VAL A 438 4.16 35.20 -33.31
CA VAL A 438 3.22 34.88 -32.21
C VAL A 438 3.92 34.37 -30.97
N ARG A 439 5.18 33.93 -31.10
CA ARG A 439 5.89 33.25 -30.00
C ARG A 439 6.03 34.09 -28.72
N GLY A 440 6.24 35.39 -28.87
CA GLY A 440 6.33 36.31 -27.72
C GLY A 440 5.03 36.32 -26.90
N SER A 441 3.90 36.49 -27.60
CA SER A 441 2.57 36.53 -26.96
C SER A 441 2.22 35.22 -26.30
N VAL A 442 2.50 34.10 -26.96
CA VAL A 442 2.25 32.75 -26.42
C VAL A 442 3.07 32.52 -25.14
N ILE A 443 4.37 32.84 -25.14
CA ILE A 443 5.22 32.69 -23.94
C ILE A 443 4.71 33.53 -22.76
N TYR A 444 4.29 34.78 -23.02
CA TYR A 444 3.73 35.64 -21.97
C TYR A 444 2.39 35.11 -21.45
N ALA A 445 1.53 34.62 -22.32
CA ALA A 445 0.25 34.02 -21.92
C ALA A 445 0.48 32.79 -21.01
N SER A 446 1.31 31.84 -21.44
CA SER A 446 1.62 30.65 -20.67
C SER A 446 2.31 30.98 -19.31
N LEU A 447 3.17 32.02 -19.26
CA LEU A 447 3.75 32.53 -18.02
C LEU A 447 2.69 33.10 -17.07
N ILE A 448 1.72 33.85 -17.59
CA ILE A 448 0.62 34.38 -16.78
C ILE A 448 -0.21 33.24 -16.19
N VAL A 449 -0.57 32.25 -17.00
CA VAL A 449 -1.31 31.07 -16.54
C VAL A 449 -0.51 30.33 -15.45
N MET A 450 0.79 30.12 -15.66
CA MET A 450 1.67 29.48 -14.66
C MET A 450 1.67 30.28 -13.34
N LEU A 451 1.76 31.61 -13.38
CA LEU A 451 1.74 32.47 -12.20
C LEU A 451 0.43 32.36 -11.40
N VAL A 452 -0.70 32.11 -12.05
CA VAL A 452 -1.99 31.89 -11.38
C VAL A 452 -1.96 30.64 -10.52
N PHE A 453 -1.18 29.61 -10.89
CA PHE A 453 -1.06 28.38 -10.11
C PHE A 453 -0.03 28.47 -8.97
N VAL A 454 0.85 29.48 -8.93
CA VAL A 454 1.86 29.63 -7.87
C VAL A 454 1.24 29.68 -6.46
N PRO A 455 0.15 30.43 -6.19
CA PRO A 455 -0.48 30.41 -4.87
C PRO A 455 -0.98 29.03 -4.46
N LEU A 456 -1.46 28.21 -5.40
CA LEU A 456 -1.87 26.84 -5.15
C LEU A 456 -0.69 25.94 -4.73
N LEU A 457 0.49 26.15 -5.30
CA LEU A 457 1.70 25.43 -4.92
C LEU A 457 2.26 25.85 -3.54
N MET A 458 1.86 27.02 -3.05
CA MET A 458 2.25 27.53 -1.73
C MET A 458 1.29 27.09 -0.61
N LEU A 459 0.17 26.47 -0.94
CA LEU A 459 -0.74 25.87 0.06
C LEU A 459 -0.06 24.62 0.61
N SER A 460 0.55 24.76 1.78
CA SER A 460 1.00 23.61 2.57
C SER A 460 -0.20 22.95 3.23
N GLY A 461 -0.42 21.66 2.95
CA GLY A 461 -1.42 20.83 3.63
C GLY A 461 -1.00 20.48 5.05
#